data_c88f3a89e96d3b1fee1d9b0c7f319be2
#
_entry.id   c88f3a89e96d3b1fee1d9b0c7f319be2
#
_cell.length_a   1.000
_cell.length_b   1.000
_cell.length_c   1.000
_cell.angle_alpha   90.00
_cell.angle_beta   90.00
_cell.angle_gamma   90.00
#
_symmetry.space_group_name_H-M   'P 1'
#
loop_
_entity.id
_entity.type
_entity.pdbx_description
1 polymer ?
#
loop_
_entity_poly.entity_id
_entity_poly.type
_entity_poly.pdbx_seq_one_letter_code
_entity_poly.pdbx_strand_id
1 'polypeptide(L)'
;KREGVLSNIDIQFCNAGAVLFGVADYVPALMEYVKAYGIGLNFGRTLLAVDGPGKKATFSQVQADGSKALVTQDFDMIHVVPPQKAPDFIRVSPLADAAGWIDVDPSSLRHKKYPNIFALGDAGNMSNAKTAAAARKQAPVVAHNLLALRGQAKGEASYDGYGSCPLTVERGKIVLAEFTYGGKLSPSFPKWLIDGTRPSALAWYLKERVLPPLYWDAMLKGREWLAKPEMVG
;
A
#
# COMPACT_ATOMS: atom_id res chain seq x y z
N LYS A 1 -7.41 25.27 0.58
CA LYS A 1 -8.82 25.33 0.15
C LYS A 1 -9.71 25.83 1.29
N ARG A 2 -9.63 25.19 2.44
CA ARG A 2 -10.44 25.58 3.62
C ARG A 2 -10.14 27.02 4.08
N GLU A 3 -8.86 27.41 4.10
CA GLU A 3 -8.40 28.74 4.53
C GLU A 3 -8.39 29.76 3.37
N GLY A 4 -8.88 29.41 2.19
CA GLY A 4 -8.94 30.31 1.03
C GLY A 4 -7.61 30.60 0.34
N VAL A 5 -6.50 29.98 0.79
CA VAL A 5 -5.14 30.27 0.31
C VAL A 5 -4.62 29.33 -0.77
N LEU A 6 -5.44 28.42 -1.28
CA LEU A 6 -5.01 27.41 -2.25
C LEU A 6 -4.42 28.04 -3.53
N SER A 7 -4.95 29.18 -3.97
CA SER A 7 -4.45 29.92 -5.13
C SER A 7 -3.02 30.43 -4.98
N ASN A 8 -2.50 30.49 -3.76
CA ASN A 8 -1.15 30.97 -3.44
C ASN A 8 -0.14 29.82 -3.27
N ILE A 9 -0.59 28.58 -3.53
CA ILE A 9 0.21 27.37 -3.31
C ILE A 9 0.35 26.63 -4.63
N ASP A 10 1.59 26.40 -5.08
CA ASP A 10 1.91 25.48 -6.16
C ASP A 10 2.17 24.09 -5.56
N ILE A 11 1.34 23.11 -5.93
CA ILE A 11 1.42 21.73 -5.43
C ILE A 11 1.96 20.85 -6.55
N GLN A 12 3.10 20.20 -6.31
CA GLN A 12 3.74 19.30 -7.27
C GLN A 12 3.80 17.88 -6.70
N PHE A 13 3.25 16.92 -7.42
CA PHE A 13 3.36 15.50 -7.12
C PHE A 13 4.40 14.86 -8.04
N CYS A 14 5.50 14.37 -7.47
CA CYS A 14 6.58 13.71 -8.19
C CYS A 14 6.55 12.20 -7.87
N ASN A 15 6.49 11.37 -8.90
CA ASN A 15 6.50 9.92 -8.75
C ASN A 15 7.48 9.26 -9.72
N ALA A 16 8.29 8.33 -9.23
CA ALA A 16 9.20 7.54 -10.05
C ALA A 16 8.46 6.64 -11.06
N GLY A 17 7.25 6.18 -10.71
CA GLY A 17 6.37 5.43 -11.60
C GLY A 17 5.67 6.28 -12.64
N ALA A 18 4.99 5.62 -13.57
CA ALA A 18 4.29 6.24 -14.70
C ALA A 18 2.79 6.53 -14.43
N VAL A 19 2.28 6.17 -13.25
CA VAL A 19 0.85 6.25 -12.94
C VAL A 19 0.62 6.86 -11.56
N LEU A 20 -0.55 7.48 -11.37
CA LEU A 20 -0.94 8.09 -10.08
C LEU A 20 -1.20 7.03 -9.00
N PHE A 21 -1.79 5.90 -9.38
CA PHE A 21 -2.09 4.78 -8.49
C PHE A 21 -2.05 3.45 -9.27
N GLY A 22 -1.59 2.38 -8.61
CA GLY A 22 -1.35 1.09 -9.26
C GLY A 22 -2.60 0.32 -9.71
N VAL A 23 -3.80 0.70 -9.23
CA VAL A 23 -5.08 0.11 -9.65
C VAL A 23 -5.89 1.16 -10.38
N ALA A 24 -6.08 0.97 -11.67
CA ALA A 24 -6.63 1.97 -12.59
C ALA A 24 -8.04 2.44 -12.25
N ASP A 25 -8.87 1.56 -11.68
CA ASP A 25 -10.27 1.84 -11.32
C ASP A 25 -10.42 2.99 -10.31
N TYR A 26 -9.40 3.26 -9.49
CA TYR A 26 -9.42 4.35 -8.51
C TYR A 26 -8.89 5.68 -9.05
N VAL A 27 -8.18 5.66 -10.17
CA VAL A 27 -7.53 6.83 -10.75
C VAL A 27 -8.52 7.94 -11.11
N PRO A 28 -9.70 7.67 -11.72
CA PRO A 28 -10.65 8.73 -12.08
C PRO A 28 -11.05 9.61 -10.89
N ALA A 29 -11.39 8.98 -9.75
CA ALA A 29 -11.75 9.72 -8.53
C ALA A 29 -10.58 10.55 -7.96
N LEU A 30 -9.36 10.03 -8.01
CA LEU A 30 -8.16 10.76 -7.59
C LEU A 30 -7.88 11.95 -8.51
N MET A 31 -8.09 11.79 -9.82
CA MET A 31 -7.87 12.86 -10.80
C MET A 31 -8.85 14.04 -10.64
N GLU A 32 -10.05 13.80 -10.14
CA GLU A 32 -10.98 14.90 -9.77
C GLU A 32 -10.36 15.82 -8.70
N TYR A 33 -9.71 15.23 -7.71
CA TYR A 33 -9.02 15.98 -6.64
C TYR A 33 -7.70 16.59 -7.10
N VAL A 34 -6.95 15.90 -7.97
CA VAL A 34 -5.77 16.49 -8.62
C VAL A 34 -6.14 17.80 -9.32
N LYS A 35 -7.21 17.79 -10.12
CA LYS A 35 -7.74 18.99 -10.79
C LYS A 35 -8.26 20.03 -9.79
N ALA A 36 -9.05 19.62 -8.80
CA ALA A 36 -9.67 20.53 -7.82
C ALA A 36 -8.66 21.23 -6.92
N TYR A 37 -7.48 20.62 -6.70
CA TYR A 37 -6.38 21.21 -5.93
C TYR A 37 -5.29 21.84 -6.80
N GLY A 38 -5.38 21.76 -8.13
CA GLY A 38 -4.39 22.30 -9.05
C GLY A 38 -3.04 21.60 -8.95
N ILE A 39 -3.03 20.28 -8.68
CA ILE A 39 -1.78 19.51 -8.47
C ILE A 39 -1.11 19.25 -9.81
N GLY A 40 0.15 19.70 -9.96
CA GLY A 40 1.02 19.31 -11.08
C GLY A 40 1.52 17.88 -10.91
N LEU A 41 1.30 17.04 -11.93
CA LEU A 41 1.75 15.64 -11.92
C LEU A 41 3.06 15.48 -12.70
N ASN A 42 4.07 14.91 -12.05
CA ASN A 42 5.40 14.66 -12.60
C ASN A 42 5.74 13.17 -12.46
N PHE A 43 5.46 12.39 -13.49
CA PHE A 43 5.78 10.97 -13.56
C PHE A 43 7.19 10.72 -14.12
N GLY A 44 7.76 9.54 -13.83
CA GLY A 44 9.13 9.20 -14.21
C GLY A 44 10.18 10.05 -13.51
N ARG A 45 9.82 10.67 -12.36
CA ARG A 45 10.67 11.58 -11.60
C ARG A 45 11.08 10.96 -10.27
N THR A 46 12.34 10.53 -10.18
CA THR A 46 12.90 9.89 -8.99
C THR A 46 13.70 10.90 -8.17
N LEU A 47 13.36 11.09 -6.91
CA LEU A 47 14.12 11.95 -5.98
C LEU A 47 15.50 11.34 -5.73
N LEU A 48 16.55 12.15 -5.89
CA LEU A 48 17.94 11.77 -5.66
C LEU A 48 18.53 12.43 -4.41
N ALA A 49 18.24 13.72 -4.21
CA ALA A 49 18.80 14.48 -3.11
C ALA A 49 17.86 15.59 -2.66
N VAL A 50 17.98 15.98 -1.39
CA VAL A 50 17.28 17.14 -0.80
C VAL A 50 18.33 18.00 -0.08
N ASP A 51 18.43 19.25 -0.50
CA ASP A 51 19.12 20.31 0.23
C ASP A 51 18.09 21.08 1.06
N GLY A 52 17.97 20.73 2.33
CA GLY A 52 17.01 21.37 3.24
C GLY A 52 17.30 22.87 3.47
N PRO A 53 18.53 23.27 3.81
CA PRO A 53 18.90 24.68 3.95
C PRO A 53 18.67 25.51 2.69
N GLY A 54 19.06 24.98 1.51
CA GLY A 54 18.86 25.64 0.23
C GLY A 54 17.46 25.47 -0.36
N LYS A 55 16.57 24.72 0.31
CA LYS A 55 15.21 24.41 -0.15
C LYS A 55 15.15 23.87 -1.58
N LYS A 56 16.07 22.98 -1.93
CA LYS A 56 16.17 22.38 -3.28
C LYS A 56 16.05 20.88 -3.24
N ALA A 57 15.26 20.34 -4.16
CA ALA A 57 15.13 18.91 -4.41
C ALA A 57 15.66 18.58 -5.80
N THR A 58 16.57 17.60 -5.90
CA THR A 58 17.14 17.14 -7.16
C THR A 58 16.55 15.80 -7.54
N PHE A 59 16.08 15.71 -8.77
CA PHE A 59 15.44 14.52 -9.33
C PHE A 59 16.17 14.03 -10.56
N SER A 60 16.09 12.72 -10.80
CA SER A 60 16.32 12.10 -12.12
C SER A 60 14.98 12.02 -12.84
N GLN A 61 14.84 12.70 -13.97
CA GLN A 61 13.65 12.72 -14.81
C GLN A 61 13.88 11.86 -16.05
N VAL A 62 13.01 10.88 -16.28
CA VAL A 62 12.99 10.11 -17.53
C VAL A 62 12.45 11.01 -18.65
N GLN A 63 13.20 11.12 -19.75
CA GLN A 63 12.84 11.88 -20.95
C GLN A 63 12.04 11.02 -21.94
N ALA A 64 11.47 11.66 -22.97
CA ALA A 64 10.67 10.96 -23.97
C ALA A 64 11.48 9.92 -24.79
N ASP A 65 12.80 10.14 -24.94
CA ASP A 65 13.72 9.21 -25.59
C ASP A 65 14.25 8.09 -24.66
N GLY A 66 13.76 8.04 -23.42
CA GLY A 66 14.19 7.08 -22.40
C GLY A 66 15.48 7.47 -21.66
N SER A 67 16.16 8.54 -22.07
CA SER A 67 17.31 9.08 -21.33
C SER A 67 16.90 9.67 -19.98
N LYS A 68 17.87 9.97 -19.13
CA LYS A 68 17.63 10.59 -17.82
C LYS A 68 18.35 11.93 -17.74
N ALA A 69 17.61 12.95 -17.33
CA ALA A 69 18.14 14.28 -17.06
C ALA A 69 18.00 14.63 -15.54
N LEU A 70 18.92 15.45 -15.03
CA LEU A 70 18.79 16.01 -13.69
C LEU A 70 17.87 17.24 -13.76
N VAL A 71 16.92 17.28 -12.84
CA VAL A 71 16.00 18.41 -12.64
C VAL A 71 16.06 18.84 -11.18
N THR A 72 16.33 20.13 -10.95
CA THR A 72 16.28 20.71 -9.60
C THR A 72 15.03 21.57 -9.47
N GLN A 73 14.33 21.42 -8.36
CA GLN A 73 13.10 22.14 -8.05
C GLN A 73 13.21 22.76 -6.66
N ASP A 74 12.84 24.02 -6.55
CA ASP A 74 12.72 24.68 -5.25
C ASP A 74 11.44 24.24 -4.53
N PHE A 75 11.46 24.29 -3.19
CA PHE A 75 10.29 23.99 -2.38
C PHE A 75 10.28 24.85 -1.10
N ASP A 76 9.10 25.20 -0.63
CA ASP A 76 8.90 25.74 0.73
C ASP A 76 8.61 24.62 1.73
N MET A 77 7.88 23.59 1.29
CA MET A 77 7.60 22.38 2.05
C MET A 77 7.74 21.16 1.13
N ILE A 78 8.39 20.12 1.62
CA ILE A 78 8.51 18.85 0.90
C ILE A 78 8.04 17.69 1.78
N HIS A 79 7.22 16.81 1.23
CA HIS A 79 6.86 15.53 1.83
C HIS A 79 7.54 14.42 1.02
N VAL A 80 8.49 13.73 1.64
CA VAL A 80 9.24 12.64 1.01
C VAL A 80 8.72 11.30 1.47
N VAL A 81 8.38 10.43 0.51
CA VAL A 81 8.08 9.01 0.75
C VAL A 81 9.21 8.21 0.11
N PRO A 82 10.23 7.82 0.88
CA PRO A 82 11.37 7.07 0.35
C PRO A 82 10.96 5.64 -0.05
N PRO A 83 11.65 5.01 -1.00
CA PRO A 83 11.44 3.61 -1.32
C PRO A 83 11.74 2.73 -0.10
N GLN A 84 10.89 1.75 0.12
CA GLN A 84 11.08 0.78 1.20
C GLN A 84 12.22 -0.19 0.87
N LYS A 85 13.00 -0.55 1.87
CA LYS A 85 13.94 -1.65 1.83
C LYS A 85 13.73 -2.59 3.01
N ALA A 86 14.06 -3.86 2.86
CA ALA A 86 14.04 -4.79 3.97
C ALA A 86 15.11 -4.40 5.02
N PRO A 87 14.87 -4.64 6.32
CA PRO A 87 15.89 -4.50 7.36
C PRO A 87 17.16 -5.29 7.00
N ASP A 88 18.33 -4.77 7.39
CA ASP A 88 19.60 -5.35 7.00
C ASP A 88 19.74 -6.81 7.46
N PHE A 89 19.27 -7.15 8.66
CA PHE A 89 19.32 -8.54 9.17
C PHE A 89 18.49 -9.54 8.33
N ILE A 90 17.42 -9.07 7.66
CA ILE A 90 16.69 -9.89 6.68
C ILE A 90 17.49 -9.97 5.39
N ARG A 91 17.91 -8.82 4.87
CA ARG A 91 18.54 -8.67 3.55
C ARG A 91 19.82 -9.48 3.39
N VAL A 92 20.61 -9.63 4.47
CA VAL A 92 21.85 -10.43 4.47
C VAL A 92 21.64 -11.87 4.91
N SER A 93 20.40 -12.27 5.22
CA SER A 93 20.08 -13.63 5.66
C SER A 93 19.90 -14.57 4.47
N PRO A 94 20.05 -15.91 4.67
CA PRO A 94 19.77 -16.91 3.64
C PRO A 94 18.27 -17.01 3.27
N LEU A 95 17.40 -16.21 3.91
CA LEU A 95 15.96 -16.19 3.67
C LEU A 95 15.58 -15.17 2.60
N ALA A 96 16.49 -14.25 2.24
CA ALA A 96 16.20 -13.16 1.33
C ALA A 96 16.22 -13.59 -0.14
N ASP A 97 15.32 -13.00 -0.93
CA ASP A 97 15.42 -12.99 -2.37
C ASP A 97 16.47 -11.95 -2.87
N ALA A 98 16.60 -11.81 -4.18
CA ALA A 98 17.52 -10.85 -4.80
C ALA A 98 17.22 -9.38 -4.47
N ALA A 99 15.97 -9.05 -4.10
CA ALA A 99 15.55 -7.73 -3.68
C ALA A 99 15.72 -7.50 -2.16
N GLY A 100 16.10 -8.54 -1.42
CA GLY A 100 16.36 -8.49 0.02
C GLY A 100 15.16 -8.78 0.90
N TRP A 101 14.02 -9.20 0.36
CA TRP A 101 12.84 -9.59 1.11
C TRP A 101 12.80 -11.09 1.35
N ILE A 102 12.12 -11.57 2.39
CA ILE A 102 11.98 -13.01 2.64
C ILE A 102 11.22 -13.65 1.47
N ASP A 103 11.86 -14.66 0.84
CA ASP A 103 11.35 -15.29 -0.38
C ASP A 103 10.27 -16.33 -0.06
N VAL A 104 9.02 -15.92 -0.12
CA VAL A 104 7.87 -16.79 0.16
C VAL A 104 7.03 -17.05 -1.08
N ASP A 105 6.31 -18.16 -1.06
CA ASP A 105 5.19 -18.36 -1.97
C ASP A 105 4.07 -17.36 -1.64
N PRO A 106 3.54 -16.64 -2.63
CA PRO A 106 2.62 -15.53 -2.39
C PRO A 106 1.24 -15.98 -1.86
N SER A 107 0.89 -17.24 -1.99
CA SER A 107 -0.38 -17.82 -1.56
C SER A 107 -0.28 -18.42 -0.17
N SER A 108 0.62 -19.35 0.04
CA SER A 108 0.79 -20.04 1.33
C SER A 108 1.61 -19.23 2.36
N LEU A 109 2.32 -18.20 1.91
CA LEU A 109 3.23 -17.35 2.71
C LEU A 109 4.39 -18.15 3.35
N ARG A 110 4.64 -19.36 2.83
CA ARG A 110 5.73 -20.26 3.23
C ARG A 110 6.98 -19.95 2.43
N HIS A 111 8.13 -19.99 3.08
CA HIS A 111 9.40 -19.80 2.42
C HIS A 111 9.67 -20.90 1.39
N LYS A 112 10.05 -20.51 0.18
CA LYS A 112 10.23 -21.44 -0.95
C LYS A 112 11.29 -22.50 -0.72
N LYS A 113 12.34 -22.16 0.03
CA LYS A 113 13.46 -23.08 0.31
C LYS A 113 13.35 -23.77 1.67
N TYR A 114 12.79 -23.09 2.67
CA TYR A 114 12.75 -23.57 4.06
C TYR A 114 11.30 -23.77 4.49
N PRO A 115 10.75 -25.00 4.44
CA PRO A 115 9.31 -25.24 4.62
C PRO A 115 8.77 -24.96 6.02
N ASN A 116 9.64 -24.80 7.00
CA ASN A 116 9.31 -24.46 8.38
C ASN A 116 9.36 -22.94 8.68
N ILE A 117 9.60 -22.12 7.66
CA ILE A 117 9.68 -20.65 7.77
C ILE A 117 8.54 -20.02 6.99
N PHE A 118 7.95 -18.99 7.56
CA PHE A 118 6.89 -18.18 6.97
C PHE A 118 7.22 -16.70 7.10
N ALA A 119 6.67 -15.87 6.22
CA ALA A 119 6.71 -14.43 6.36
C ALA A 119 5.38 -13.79 6.03
N LEU A 120 5.11 -12.66 6.68
CA LEU A 120 3.93 -11.84 6.44
C LEU A 120 4.26 -10.35 6.59
N GLY A 121 3.32 -9.48 6.21
CA GLY A 121 3.50 -8.03 6.28
C GLY A 121 4.64 -7.55 5.41
N ASP A 122 5.36 -6.55 5.91
CA ASP A 122 6.40 -5.86 5.15
C ASP A 122 7.69 -6.68 4.96
N ALA A 123 7.85 -7.79 5.67
CA ALA A 123 9.04 -8.63 5.60
C ALA A 123 9.12 -9.51 4.34
N GLY A 124 7.97 -9.95 3.83
CA GLY A 124 7.90 -10.87 2.68
C GLY A 124 7.93 -10.18 1.32
N ASN A 125 8.25 -10.96 0.29
CA ASN A 125 8.34 -10.50 -1.11
C ASN A 125 7.02 -10.56 -1.89
N MET A 126 5.87 -10.66 -1.22
CA MET A 126 4.58 -10.68 -1.90
C MET A 126 4.43 -9.42 -2.77
N SER A 127 3.94 -9.60 -4.00
CA SER A 127 3.87 -8.55 -5.03
C SER A 127 2.81 -7.48 -4.77
N ASN A 128 1.93 -7.69 -3.79
CA ASN A 128 0.87 -6.72 -3.47
C ASN A 128 1.34 -5.68 -2.45
N ALA A 129 0.52 -4.64 -2.25
CA ALA A 129 0.84 -3.51 -1.39
C ALA A 129 1.15 -3.96 0.05
N LYS A 130 2.24 -3.44 0.62
CA LYS A 130 2.63 -3.64 2.03
C LYS A 130 1.77 -2.73 2.91
N THR A 131 0.60 -3.24 3.33
CA THR A 131 -0.39 -2.51 4.14
C THR A 131 -0.78 -3.28 5.38
N ALA A 132 -1.24 -2.59 6.43
CA ALA A 132 -1.78 -3.22 7.63
C ALA A 132 -2.97 -4.15 7.33
N ALA A 133 -3.79 -3.80 6.34
CA ALA A 133 -4.91 -4.62 5.88
C ALA A 133 -4.43 -5.95 5.25
N ALA A 134 -3.33 -5.90 4.48
CA ALA A 134 -2.69 -7.11 3.96
C ALA A 134 -2.16 -7.98 5.09
N ALA A 135 -1.38 -7.42 6.02
CA ALA A 135 -0.83 -8.15 7.17
C ALA A 135 -1.94 -8.82 8.01
N ARG A 136 -3.07 -8.12 8.20
CA ARG A 136 -4.26 -8.67 8.87
C ARG A 136 -4.82 -9.91 8.19
N LYS A 137 -4.88 -9.94 6.85
CA LYS A 137 -5.34 -11.11 6.08
C LYS A 137 -4.28 -12.23 6.03
N GLN A 138 -3.01 -11.87 6.04
CA GLN A 138 -1.90 -12.81 5.98
C GLN A 138 -1.71 -13.57 7.32
N ALA A 139 -1.90 -12.89 8.46
CA ALA A 139 -1.65 -13.48 9.77
C ALA A 139 -2.42 -14.79 10.02
N PRO A 140 -3.75 -14.89 9.77
CA PRO A 140 -4.47 -16.15 9.94
C PRO A 140 -4.03 -17.24 8.95
N VAL A 141 -3.60 -16.87 7.73
CA VAL A 141 -3.04 -17.84 6.76
C VAL A 141 -1.75 -18.44 7.31
N VAL A 142 -0.82 -17.61 7.77
CA VAL A 142 0.44 -18.09 8.37
C VAL A 142 0.17 -18.95 9.61
N ALA A 143 -0.72 -18.50 10.50
CA ALA A 143 -1.08 -19.24 11.71
C ALA A 143 -1.66 -20.63 11.37
N HIS A 144 -2.60 -20.70 10.42
CA HIS A 144 -3.19 -21.96 9.99
C HIS A 144 -2.13 -22.88 9.36
N ASN A 145 -1.33 -22.39 8.43
CA ASN A 145 -0.32 -23.19 7.71
C ASN A 145 0.77 -23.69 8.66
N LEU A 146 1.12 -22.90 9.68
CA LEU A 146 2.03 -23.33 10.73
C LEU A 146 1.44 -24.46 11.58
N LEU A 147 0.17 -24.38 11.94
CA LEU A 147 -0.54 -25.44 12.67
C LEU A 147 -0.69 -26.70 11.82
N ALA A 148 -0.98 -26.55 10.53
CA ALA A 148 -1.04 -27.67 9.59
C ALA A 148 0.31 -28.39 9.46
N LEU A 149 1.40 -27.62 9.37
CA LEU A 149 2.77 -28.18 9.37
C LEU A 149 3.07 -29.01 10.63
N ARG A 150 2.48 -28.62 11.75
CA ARG A 150 2.64 -29.33 13.03
C ARG A 150 1.63 -30.49 13.22
N GLY A 151 0.78 -30.77 12.23
CA GLY A 151 -0.27 -31.79 12.34
C GLY A 151 -1.44 -31.38 13.22
N GLN A 152 -1.58 -30.10 13.58
CA GLN A 152 -2.61 -29.56 14.47
C GLN A 152 -3.80 -28.93 13.71
N ALA A 153 -3.71 -28.80 12.38
CA ALA A 153 -4.78 -28.35 11.51
C ALA A 153 -4.79 -29.21 10.23
N LYS A 154 -5.91 -29.21 9.49
CA LYS A 154 -6.04 -29.93 8.22
C LYS A 154 -6.14 -28.94 7.06
N GLY A 155 -5.60 -29.33 5.91
CA GLY A 155 -5.58 -28.52 4.69
C GLY A 155 -4.59 -27.37 4.76
N GLU A 156 -4.51 -26.61 3.67
CA GLU A 156 -3.66 -25.44 3.53
C GLU A 156 -4.53 -24.19 3.37
N ALA A 157 -4.15 -23.11 4.01
CA ALA A 157 -4.80 -21.81 3.86
C ALA A 157 -4.08 -20.99 2.81
N SER A 158 -4.84 -20.16 2.08
CA SER A 158 -4.35 -19.31 1.00
C SER A 158 -4.63 -17.83 1.25
N TYR A 159 -3.69 -17.00 0.86
CA TYR A 159 -3.81 -15.56 0.76
C TYR A 159 -3.96 -15.14 -0.71
N ASP A 160 -4.99 -14.38 -1.00
CA ASP A 160 -5.38 -13.94 -2.36
C ASP A 160 -4.70 -12.66 -2.84
N GLY A 161 -3.83 -12.09 -2.02
CA GLY A 161 -3.20 -10.81 -2.30
C GLY A 161 -4.02 -9.60 -1.88
N TYR A 162 -5.01 -9.75 -1.00
CA TYR A 162 -5.82 -8.64 -0.53
C TYR A 162 -4.98 -7.52 0.09
N GLY A 163 -5.21 -6.31 -0.37
CA GLY A 163 -4.68 -5.08 0.21
C GLY A 163 -5.74 -3.99 0.22
N SER A 164 -5.61 -3.06 1.14
CA SER A 164 -6.51 -1.91 1.22
C SER A 164 -5.76 -0.63 1.53
N CYS A 165 -6.11 0.41 0.78
CA CYS A 165 -5.58 1.76 0.93
C CYS A 165 -6.75 2.74 1.08
N PRO A 166 -7.09 3.17 2.29
CA PRO A 166 -8.11 4.19 2.50
C PRO A 166 -7.54 5.58 2.17
N LEU A 167 -7.59 5.94 0.87
CA LEU A 167 -6.97 7.14 0.31
C LEU A 167 -7.75 8.39 0.70
N THR A 168 -7.16 9.23 1.54
CA THR A 168 -7.79 10.50 1.95
C THR A 168 -7.69 11.51 0.82
N VAL A 169 -8.82 11.94 0.29
CA VAL A 169 -8.90 12.90 -0.82
C VAL A 169 -9.30 14.30 -0.37
N GLU A 170 -10.10 14.39 0.69
CA GLU A 170 -10.37 15.63 1.42
C GLU A 170 -10.80 15.29 2.86
N ARG A 171 -10.88 16.29 3.73
CA ARG A 171 -11.37 16.06 5.08
C ARG A 171 -12.84 15.58 5.04
N GLY A 172 -13.10 14.44 5.63
CA GLY A 172 -14.43 13.81 5.66
C GLY A 172 -14.74 12.91 4.48
N LYS A 173 -13.80 12.68 3.53
CA LYS A 173 -13.97 11.73 2.45
C LYS A 173 -12.70 10.96 2.10
N ILE A 174 -12.87 9.68 1.81
CA ILE A 174 -11.83 8.81 1.27
C ILE A 174 -12.34 8.06 0.05
N VAL A 175 -11.43 7.68 -0.81
CA VAL A 175 -11.56 6.58 -1.77
C VAL A 175 -11.06 5.33 -1.07
N LEU A 176 -11.90 4.30 -0.93
CA LEU A 176 -11.55 3.05 -0.26
C LEU A 176 -11.05 2.05 -1.28
N ALA A 177 -9.76 2.11 -1.58
CA ALA A 177 -9.16 1.18 -2.52
C ALA A 177 -8.93 -0.18 -1.87
N GLU A 178 -9.60 -1.22 -2.39
CA GLU A 178 -9.50 -2.61 -1.96
C GLU A 178 -9.29 -3.49 -3.19
N PHE A 179 -8.24 -4.30 -3.17
CA PHE A 179 -7.82 -5.06 -4.35
C PHE A 179 -7.03 -6.32 -3.95
N THR A 180 -6.99 -7.30 -4.85
CA THR A 180 -6.20 -8.53 -4.73
C THR A 180 -5.08 -8.57 -5.77
N TYR A 181 -4.38 -9.69 -5.90
CA TYR A 181 -3.33 -9.86 -6.90
C TYR A 181 -3.80 -9.51 -8.31
N GLY A 182 -2.93 -8.85 -9.06
CA GLY A 182 -3.24 -8.36 -10.40
C GLY A 182 -4.12 -7.11 -10.43
N GLY A 183 -4.31 -6.43 -9.30
CA GLY A 183 -5.11 -5.20 -9.21
C GLY A 183 -6.61 -5.42 -9.37
N LYS A 184 -7.10 -6.64 -9.14
CA LYS A 184 -8.53 -6.94 -9.20
C LYS A 184 -9.25 -6.32 -8.01
N LEU A 185 -10.38 -5.65 -8.26
CA LEU A 185 -11.21 -5.08 -7.21
C LEU A 185 -11.73 -6.17 -6.26
N SER A 186 -11.62 -5.91 -4.96
CA SER A 186 -12.10 -6.83 -3.90
C SER A 186 -12.77 -6.05 -2.76
N PRO A 187 -13.93 -5.42 -3.01
CA PRO A 187 -14.58 -4.56 -2.04
C PRO A 187 -15.14 -5.38 -0.87
N SER A 188 -14.88 -4.94 0.36
CA SER A 188 -15.45 -5.53 1.59
C SER A 188 -16.93 -5.23 1.79
N PHE A 189 -17.46 -4.21 1.09
CA PHE A 189 -18.85 -3.78 1.22
C PHE A 189 -19.56 -3.83 -0.13
N PRO A 190 -20.87 -4.10 -0.15
CA PRO A 190 -21.65 -4.01 -1.37
C PRO A 190 -21.63 -2.59 -1.92
N LYS A 191 -21.57 -2.45 -3.24
CA LYS A 191 -21.40 -1.18 -3.95
C LYS A 191 -22.47 -0.13 -3.63
N TRP A 192 -23.69 -0.57 -3.32
CA TRP A 192 -24.78 0.33 -2.91
C TRP A 192 -24.56 0.97 -1.53
N LEU A 193 -23.73 0.37 -0.67
CA LEU A 193 -23.39 0.89 0.66
C LEU A 193 -22.12 1.74 0.61
N ILE A 194 -21.03 1.16 0.08
CA ILE A 194 -19.76 1.86 -0.14
C ILE A 194 -19.23 1.48 -1.52
N ASP A 195 -19.30 2.43 -2.46
CA ASP A 195 -18.57 2.31 -3.72
C ASP A 195 -17.13 2.81 -3.48
N GLY A 196 -16.22 1.87 -3.31
CA GLY A 196 -14.81 2.17 -3.02
C GLY A 196 -14.11 2.96 -4.12
N THR A 197 -14.64 2.97 -5.36
CA THR A 197 -14.09 3.74 -6.48
C THR A 197 -14.49 5.21 -6.47
N ARG A 198 -15.31 5.63 -5.49
CA ARG A 198 -15.80 7.01 -5.34
C ARG A 198 -15.48 7.57 -3.96
N PRO A 199 -15.30 8.89 -3.84
CA PRO A 199 -15.15 9.53 -2.55
C PRO A 199 -16.37 9.32 -1.66
N SER A 200 -16.18 8.82 -0.44
CA SER A 200 -17.26 8.44 0.47
C SER A 200 -17.04 8.99 1.88
N ALA A 201 -18.05 9.65 2.43
CA ALA A 201 -18.08 10.08 3.83
C ALA A 201 -18.33 8.89 4.77
N LEU A 202 -19.07 7.86 4.33
CA LEU A 202 -19.28 6.65 5.11
C LEU A 202 -17.97 5.86 5.25
N ALA A 203 -17.18 5.77 4.18
CA ALA A 203 -15.85 5.17 4.24
C ALA A 203 -14.89 6.00 5.11
N TRP A 204 -15.00 7.32 5.14
CA TRP A 204 -14.28 8.16 6.10
C TRP A 204 -14.66 7.83 7.54
N TYR A 205 -15.95 7.73 7.85
CA TYR A 205 -16.42 7.34 9.18
C TYR A 205 -15.87 5.96 9.59
N LEU A 206 -15.89 4.99 8.67
CA LEU A 206 -15.26 3.68 8.87
C LEU A 206 -13.80 3.84 9.28
N LYS A 207 -13.01 4.60 8.50
CA LYS A 207 -11.58 4.82 8.76
C LYS A 207 -11.33 5.51 10.10
N GLU A 208 -12.10 6.57 10.41
CA GLU A 208 -11.83 7.44 11.56
C GLU A 208 -12.36 6.87 12.87
N ARG A 209 -13.52 6.18 12.83
CA ARG A 209 -14.28 5.82 14.03
C ARG A 209 -14.39 4.32 14.27
N VAL A 210 -14.38 3.51 13.21
CA VAL A 210 -14.61 2.06 13.35
C VAL A 210 -13.30 1.28 13.35
N LEU A 211 -12.38 1.58 12.44
CA LEU A 211 -11.12 0.83 12.34
C LEU A 211 -10.22 0.94 13.59
N PRO A 212 -10.08 2.11 14.27
CA PRO A 212 -9.24 2.17 15.47
C PRO A 212 -9.73 1.26 16.61
N PRO A 213 -10.99 1.31 17.08
CA PRO A 213 -11.46 0.37 18.09
C PRO A 213 -11.44 -1.09 17.61
N LEU A 214 -11.73 -1.35 16.33
CA LEU A 214 -11.57 -2.71 15.76
C LEU A 214 -10.14 -3.21 15.93
N TYR A 215 -9.15 -2.38 15.67
CA TYR A 215 -7.73 -2.72 15.84
C TYR A 215 -7.40 -2.99 17.31
N TRP A 216 -7.68 -2.03 18.21
CA TRP A 216 -7.26 -2.11 19.62
C TRP A 216 -8.06 -3.10 20.44
N ASP A 217 -9.39 -3.19 20.22
CA ASP A 217 -10.30 -3.91 21.07
C ASP A 217 -10.73 -5.28 20.53
N ALA A 218 -10.45 -5.57 19.24
CA ALA A 218 -10.74 -6.86 18.64
C ALA A 218 -9.46 -7.53 18.09
N MET A 219 -8.84 -6.98 17.08
CA MET A 219 -7.73 -7.62 16.37
C MET A 219 -6.56 -7.98 17.31
N LEU A 220 -6.09 -7.04 18.12
CA LEU A 220 -4.99 -7.29 19.07
C LEU A 220 -5.38 -8.24 20.22
N LYS A 221 -6.66 -8.57 20.36
CA LYS A 221 -7.18 -9.55 21.33
C LYS A 221 -7.56 -10.88 20.68
N GLY A 222 -7.12 -11.12 19.43
CA GLY A 222 -7.37 -12.35 18.69
C GLY A 222 -8.84 -12.52 18.21
N ARG A 223 -9.63 -11.43 18.23
CA ARG A 223 -11.00 -11.44 17.72
C ARG A 223 -11.01 -10.93 16.29
N GLU A 224 -11.01 -11.87 15.34
CA GLU A 224 -10.97 -11.55 13.92
C GLU A 224 -12.32 -11.80 13.25
N TRP A 225 -12.88 -10.74 12.66
CA TRP A 225 -14.03 -10.78 11.77
C TRP A 225 -13.57 -10.45 10.35
N LEU A 226 -14.13 -11.06 9.33
CA LEU A 226 -13.83 -10.78 7.92
C LEU A 226 -12.36 -11.06 7.49
N ALA A 227 -11.58 -11.77 8.31
CA ALA A 227 -10.21 -12.12 8.00
C ALA A 227 -9.94 -13.64 8.04
N LYS A 228 -11.00 -14.46 7.98
CA LYS A 228 -10.83 -15.92 7.87
C LYS A 228 -10.05 -16.24 6.60
N PRO A 229 -9.05 -17.14 6.68
CA PRO A 229 -8.29 -17.55 5.51
C PRO A 229 -9.17 -18.37 4.56
N GLU A 230 -8.90 -18.29 3.27
CA GLU A 230 -9.47 -19.22 2.30
C GLU A 230 -8.73 -20.54 2.41
N MET A 231 -9.49 -21.65 2.38
CA MET A 231 -8.90 -22.98 2.44
C MET A 231 -8.72 -23.50 1.02
N VAL A 232 -7.54 -24.03 0.74
CA VAL A 232 -7.28 -24.76 -0.50
C VAL A 232 -7.90 -26.15 -0.36
N GLY A 233 -8.88 -26.44 -1.22
CA GLY A 233 -9.58 -27.74 -1.25
C GLY A 233 -8.77 -28.86 -1.87
#